data_48cf691634190d8a11df3fb27a71f3df
#
_entry.id   48cf691634190d8a11df3fb27a71f3df
#
_cell.length_a   1.000
_cell.length_b   1.000
_cell.length_c   1.000
_cell.angle_alpha   90.00
_cell.angle_beta   90.00
_cell.angle_gamma   90.00
#
_symmetry.space_group_name_H-M   'P 1'
#
loop_
_entity.id
_entity.type
_entity.pdbx_description
1 polymer ?
#
loop_
_entity_poly.entity_id
_entity_poly.type
_entity_poly.pdbx_seq_one_letter_code
_entity_poly.pdbx_strand_id
1 'polypeptide(L)'
;MTLVSTHELDNSLSDNTKLIDASWHFLSNRSGFEEYQKEHIENAIFFDLEKNSNKQKNLPHNHFLPEKKDWEKALSKMGISNSDKIVIYDNSDLITSCRCWFQFLYFGHRPNLVFILDGGLKKWKLENKKITNKETKIKPSKYFAKENTHMIKTKLQIEENIKKKEFKLLDARSKERFYGNVKEPRPGVRSGSIEDSICLPYSECINPKDNSFLDKKIIDEKFKSLGVIDNNTVFSCGSSVTASVLGVAYSLINNKYMPIIYIGSWSEYGKIK
;
A
#
# COMPACT_ATOMS: atom_id res chain seq x y z
N MET A 1 -8.65 -11.17 9.12
CA MET A 1 -7.97 -11.69 7.90
C MET A 1 -7.90 -10.52 6.92
N THR A 2 -6.72 -10.20 6.36
CA THR A 2 -6.53 -8.99 5.52
C THR A 2 -6.69 -9.29 4.03
N LEU A 3 -6.42 -10.52 3.63
CA LEU A 3 -6.53 -10.98 2.25
C LEU A 3 -7.86 -11.69 1.99
N VAL A 4 -8.36 -11.59 0.77
CA VAL A 4 -9.44 -12.38 0.20
C VAL A 4 -8.93 -13.05 -1.07
N SER A 5 -9.22 -14.32 -1.25
CA SER A 5 -8.85 -15.04 -2.48
C SER A 5 -9.75 -14.62 -3.66
N THR A 6 -9.26 -14.85 -4.87
CA THR A 6 -10.04 -14.64 -6.10
C THR A 6 -11.31 -15.49 -6.14
N HIS A 7 -11.25 -16.71 -5.60
CA HIS A 7 -12.41 -17.59 -5.49
C HIS A 7 -13.46 -17.08 -4.51
N GLU A 8 -13.02 -16.61 -3.31
CA GLU A 8 -13.94 -16.03 -2.32
C GLU A 8 -14.60 -14.76 -2.84
N LEU A 9 -13.85 -13.87 -3.52
CA LEU A 9 -14.42 -12.66 -4.09
C LEU A 9 -15.46 -12.98 -5.17
N ASP A 10 -15.13 -13.88 -6.09
CA ASP A 10 -16.01 -14.27 -7.20
C ASP A 10 -17.36 -14.80 -6.71
N ASN A 11 -17.36 -15.56 -5.62
CA ASN A 11 -18.57 -16.14 -5.03
C ASN A 11 -19.32 -15.21 -4.05
N SER A 12 -18.71 -14.10 -3.60
CA SER A 12 -19.23 -13.26 -2.51
C SER A 12 -19.48 -11.80 -2.90
N LEU A 13 -19.46 -11.47 -4.20
CA LEU A 13 -19.81 -10.13 -4.66
C LEU A 13 -21.26 -9.83 -4.29
N SER A 14 -21.44 -9.01 -3.27
CA SER A 14 -22.75 -8.54 -2.78
C SER A 14 -22.88 -7.03 -2.93
N ASP A 15 -24.10 -6.52 -2.89
CA ASP A 15 -24.41 -5.09 -3.04
C ASP A 15 -23.69 -4.18 -2.02
N ASN A 16 -23.31 -4.74 -0.86
CA ASN A 16 -22.60 -4.01 0.19
C ASN A 16 -21.06 -4.10 0.07
N THR A 17 -20.53 -4.77 -0.96
CA THR A 17 -19.09 -4.84 -1.22
C THR A 17 -18.69 -3.79 -2.23
N LYS A 18 -17.80 -2.88 -1.84
CA LYS A 18 -17.16 -1.92 -2.75
C LYS A 18 -15.84 -2.49 -3.23
N LEU A 19 -15.75 -2.72 -4.54
CA LEU A 19 -14.53 -3.20 -5.17
C LEU A 19 -13.76 -2.00 -5.71
N ILE A 20 -12.48 -1.89 -5.36
CA ILE A 20 -11.63 -0.75 -5.67
C ILE A 20 -10.44 -1.21 -6.52
N ASP A 21 -10.27 -0.63 -7.69
CA ASP A 21 -9.05 -0.71 -8.48
C ASP A 21 -8.11 0.42 -8.08
N ALA A 22 -7.00 0.08 -7.42
CA ALA A 22 -5.98 1.01 -6.94
C ALA A 22 -4.70 0.96 -7.78
N SER A 23 -4.81 0.65 -9.07
CA SER A 23 -3.67 0.53 -9.99
C SER A 23 -2.93 1.84 -10.15
N TRP A 24 -1.62 1.80 -9.91
CA TRP A 24 -0.69 2.91 -10.11
C TRP A 24 0.69 2.40 -10.52
N HIS A 25 1.37 3.13 -11.39
CA HIS A 25 2.68 2.74 -11.92
C HIS A 25 3.72 3.81 -11.66
N PHE A 26 4.87 3.41 -11.11
CA PHE A 26 5.98 4.32 -10.82
C PHE A 26 6.92 4.46 -12.00
N LEU A 27 7.18 5.70 -12.45
CA LEU A 27 8.10 6.02 -13.54
C LEU A 27 7.90 5.12 -14.77
N SER A 28 6.65 4.95 -15.17
CA SER A 28 6.22 4.10 -16.27
C SER A 28 5.38 4.90 -17.26
N ASN A 29 5.37 4.44 -18.53
CA ASN A 29 4.44 4.94 -19.54
C ASN A 29 3.03 4.32 -19.41
N ARG A 30 2.83 3.41 -18.45
CA ARG A 30 1.53 2.81 -18.14
C ARG A 30 0.69 3.79 -17.32
N SER A 31 -0.62 3.80 -17.57
CA SER A 31 -1.61 4.56 -16.81
C SER A 31 -2.61 3.59 -16.17
N GLY A 32 -2.66 3.54 -14.83
CA GLY A 32 -3.62 2.70 -14.13
C GLY A 32 -5.07 3.02 -14.50
N PHE A 33 -5.39 4.31 -14.73
CA PHE A 33 -6.73 4.71 -15.17
C PHE A 33 -7.07 4.23 -16.58
N GLU A 34 -6.15 4.35 -17.54
CA GLU A 34 -6.38 3.87 -18.90
C GLU A 34 -6.49 2.35 -18.95
N GLU A 35 -5.72 1.64 -18.12
CA GLU A 35 -5.83 0.18 -17.98
C GLU A 35 -7.19 -0.21 -17.40
N TYR A 36 -7.63 0.47 -16.33
CA TYR A 36 -8.97 0.30 -15.76
C TYR A 36 -10.08 0.53 -16.79
N GLN A 37 -9.98 1.56 -17.62
CA GLN A 37 -10.97 1.81 -18.68
C GLN A 37 -11.02 0.70 -19.75
N LYS A 38 -9.90 0.05 -20.01
CA LYS A 38 -9.83 -1.07 -20.97
C LYS A 38 -10.36 -2.37 -20.39
N GLU A 39 -10.00 -2.68 -19.15
CA GLU A 39 -10.38 -3.90 -18.46
C GLU A 39 -10.30 -3.76 -16.94
N HIS A 40 -11.35 -4.16 -16.25
CA HIS A 40 -11.40 -4.21 -14.79
C HIS A 40 -12.37 -5.30 -14.32
N ILE A 41 -12.34 -5.64 -13.02
CA ILE A 41 -13.30 -6.56 -12.41
C ILE A 41 -14.66 -5.84 -12.32
N GLU A 42 -15.73 -6.55 -12.68
CA GLU A 42 -17.09 -5.96 -12.74
C GLU A 42 -17.45 -5.23 -11.43
N ASN A 43 -18.07 -4.06 -11.56
CA ASN A 43 -18.42 -3.13 -10.46
C ASN A 43 -17.24 -2.50 -9.72
N ALA A 44 -16.00 -2.65 -10.19
CA ALA A 44 -14.88 -1.96 -9.59
C ALA A 44 -14.97 -0.44 -9.81
N ILE A 45 -14.45 0.32 -8.83
CA ILE A 45 -14.34 1.77 -8.83
C ILE A 45 -12.86 2.13 -8.84
N PHE A 46 -12.44 2.99 -9.75
CA PHE A 46 -11.03 3.39 -9.82
C PHE A 46 -10.65 4.35 -8.69
N PHE A 47 -9.55 4.05 -8.01
CA PHE A 47 -8.94 4.89 -6.98
C PHE A 47 -7.62 5.47 -7.49
N ASP A 48 -7.60 6.75 -7.75
CA ASP A 48 -6.40 7.47 -8.22
C ASP A 48 -5.49 7.79 -7.03
N LEU A 49 -4.40 7.04 -6.87
CA LEU A 49 -3.42 7.24 -5.80
C LEU A 49 -2.79 8.64 -5.85
N GLU A 50 -2.54 9.18 -7.04
CA GLU A 50 -1.92 10.49 -7.21
C GLU A 50 -2.85 11.62 -6.74
N LYS A 51 -4.14 11.56 -7.07
CA LYS A 51 -5.14 12.54 -6.62
C LYS A 51 -5.48 12.39 -5.14
N ASN A 52 -5.37 11.17 -4.60
CA ASN A 52 -5.63 10.87 -3.19
C ASN A 52 -4.34 10.84 -2.35
N SER A 53 -3.35 11.62 -2.74
CA SER A 53 -2.11 11.87 -2.00
C SER A 53 -1.84 13.37 -1.91
N ASN A 54 -1.31 13.81 -0.77
CA ASN A 54 -0.79 15.16 -0.62
C ASN A 54 0.67 15.19 -1.09
N LYS A 55 0.99 16.07 -2.02
CA LYS A 55 2.35 16.22 -2.56
C LYS A 55 3.04 17.40 -1.91
N GLN A 56 4.08 17.12 -1.15
CA GLN A 56 4.96 18.16 -0.63
C GLN A 56 5.76 18.76 -1.80
N LYS A 57 5.55 20.04 -2.12
CA LYS A 57 6.12 20.72 -3.29
C LYS A 57 7.63 20.60 -3.41
N ASN A 58 8.32 20.48 -2.28
CA ASN A 58 9.79 20.43 -2.22
C ASN A 58 10.36 19.00 -2.21
N LEU A 59 9.54 17.98 -2.39
CA LEU A 59 9.96 16.57 -2.35
C LEU A 59 9.61 15.88 -3.67
N PRO A 60 10.56 15.23 -4.33
CA PRO A 60 10.30 14.56 -5.61
C PRO A 60 9.52 13.25 -5.40
N HIS A 61 8.50 13.05 -6.23
CA HIS A 61 7.70 11.81 -6.29
C HIS A 61 7.33 11.26 -4.89
N ASN A 62 6.62 12.07 -4.11
CA ASN A 62 6.19 11.72 -2.77
C ASN A 62 4.66 11.48 -2.74
N HIS A 63 4.22 10.64 -1.77
CA HIS A 63 2.82 10.27 -1.59
C HIS A 63 2.44 10.41 -0.12
N PHE A 64 2.47 11.63 0.42
CA PHE A 64 1.96 11.89 1.76
C PHE A 64 0.45 11.61 1.82
N LEU A 65 -0.05 11.38 3.00
CA LEU A 65 -1.49 11.20 3.19
C LEU A 65 -2.24 12.49 2.82
N PRO A 66 -3.42 12.40 2.20
CA PRO A 66 -4.24 13.58 1.93
C PRO A 66 -4.75 14.19 3.24
N GLU A 67 -5.24 15.42 3.17
CA GLU A 67 -6.00 16.00 4.27
C GLU A 67 -7.28 15.21 4.53
N LYS A 68 -7.67 15.10 5.80
CA LYS A 68 -8.88 14.38 6.21
C LYS A 68 -10.12 14.74 5.39
N LYS A 69 -10.36 16.04 5.18
CA LYS A 69 -11.51 16.55 4.40
C LYS A 69 -11.48 16.13 2.92
N ASP A 70 -10.28 16.04 2.34
CA ASP A 70 -10.12 15.64 0.93
C ASP A 70 -10.36 14.14 0.78
N TRP A 71 -9.90 13.34 1.75
CA TRP A 71 -10.21 11.91 1.83
C TRP A 71 -11.72 11.66 1.96
N GLU A 72 -12.39 12.31 2.89
CA GLU A 72 -13.86 12.23 3.08
C GLU A 72 -14.63 12.58 1.80
N LYS A 73 -14.20 13.65 1.13
CA LYS A 73 -14.80 14.09 -0.15
C LYS A 73 -14.57 13.07 -1.27
N ALA A 74 -13.36 12.51 -1.38
CA ALA A 74 -13.04 11.51 -2.39
C ALA A 74 -13.87 10.25 -2.22
N LEU A 75 -13.89 9.67 -1.01
CA LEU A 75 -14.66 8.45 -0.76
C LEU A 75 -16.16 8.65 -0.87
N SER A 76 -16.67 9.80 -0.42
CA SER A 76 -18.10 10.14 -0.58
C SER A 76 -18.52 10.19 -2.06
N LYS A 77 -17.68 10.78 -2.94
CA LYS A 77 -17.89 10.77 -4.39
C LYS A 77 -17.82 9.38 -5.00
N MET A 78 -16.94 8.52 -4.48
CA MET A 78 -16.84 7.11 -4.88
C MET A 78 -17.99 6.26 -4.35
N GLY A 79 -18.96 6.82 -3.64
CA GLY A 79 -20.10 6.09 -3.10
C GLY A 79 -19.74 5.13 -1.97
N ILE A 80 -18.66 5.42 -1.24
CA ILE A 80 -18.18 4.60 -0.13
C ILE A 80 -18.63 5.21 1.20
N SER A 81 -19.18 4.38 2.08
CA SER A 81 -19.59 4.72 3.44
C SER A 81 -18.73 3.94 4.48
N ASN A 82 -18.77 4.36 5.75
CA ASN A 82 -18.00 3.71 6.81
C ASN A 82 -18.46 2.28 7.16
N SER A 83 -19.62 1.86 6.68
CA SER A 83 -20.18 0.52 6.91
C SER A 83 -19.90 -0.46 5.77
N ASP A 84 -19.38 0.02 4.63
CA ASP A 84 -19.15 -0.83 3.46
C ASP A 84 -18.00 -1.82 3.69
N LYS A 85 -18.14 -3.01 3.14
CA LYS A 85 -17.02 -3.94 2.96
C LYS A 85 -16.21 -3.48 1.75
N ILE A 86 -14.93 -3.28 1.94
CA ILE A 86 -14.00 -2.82 0.89
C ILE A 86 -13.11 -3.98 0.47
N VAL A 87 -13.04 -4.25 -0.82
CA VAL A 87 -12.04 -5.15 -1.40
C VAL A 87 -11.22 -4.36 -2.40
N ILE A 88 -9.90 -4.34 -2.22
CA ILE A 88 -8.98 -3.54 -3.02
C ILE A 88 -8.10 -4.46 -3.85
N TYR A 89 -7.98 -4.18 -5.13
CA TYR A 89 -7.02 -4.84 -6.01
C TYR A 89 -6.23 -3.82 -6.82
N ASP A 90 -5.24 -4.28 -7.54
CA ASP A 90 -4.49 -3.49 -8.50
C ASP A 90 -3.94 -4.35 -9.65
N ASN A 91 -3.44 -3.68 -10.69
CA ASN A 91 -2.75 -4.25 -11.84
C ASN A 91 -1.31 -3.71 -11.93
N SER A 92 -0.68 -3.45 -10.78
CA SER A 92 0.65 -2.86 -10.72
C SER A 92 1.71 -3.83 -10.22
N ASP A 93 2.95 -3.64 -10.67
CA ASP A 93 4.08 -4.43 -10.19
C ASP A 93 4.50 -4.05 -8.75
N LEU A 94 3.99 -2.94 -8.22
CA LEU A 94 4.29 -2.42 -6.88
C LEU A 94 3.27 -2.82 -5.81
N ILE A 95 2.26 -3.60 -6.16
CA ILE A 95 1.16 -4.04 -5.29
C ILE A 95 0.54 -2.83 -4.55
N THR A 96 0.05 -1.87 -5.34
CA THR A 96 -0.42 -0.57 -4.85
C THR A 96 -1.73 -0.64 -4.07
N SER A 97 -2.48 -1.73 -4.22
CA SER A 97 -3.63 -2.09 -3.36
C SER A 97 -3.27 -2.03 -1.86
N CYS A 98 -2.06 -2.43 -1.48
CA CYS A 98 -1.58 -2.35 -0.10
C CYS A 98 -1.49 -0.89 0.41
N ARG A 99 -1.13 0.06 -0.45
CA ARG A 99 -1.10 1.47 -0.08
C ARG A 99 -2.51 2.04 0.12
N CYS A 100 -3.44 1.70 -0.75
CA CYS A 100 -4.84 2.08 -0.61
C CYS A 100 -5.44 1.47 0.67
N TRP A 101 -5.19 0.19 0.95
CA TRP A 101 -5.58 -0.48 2.19
C TRP A 101 -5.05 0.25 3.44
N PHE A 102 -3.77 0.64 3.45
CA PHE A 102 -3.18 1.40 4.55
C PHE A 102 -3.89 2.75 4.76
N GLN A 103 -4.26 3.46 3.68
CA GLN A 103 -4.98 4.72 3.77
C GLN A 103 -6.37 4.54 4.41
N PHE A 104 -7.11 3.48 4.04
CA PHE A 104 -8.38 3.16 4.68
C PHE A 104 -8.23 2.95 6.19
N LEU A 105 -7.22 2.20 6.63
CA LEU A 105 -6.96 1.97 8.06
C LEU A 105 -6.55 3.26 8.77
N TYR A 106 -5.67 4.04 8.16
CA TYR A 106 -5.23 5.31 8.72
C TYR A 106 -6.40 6.27 8.93
N PHE A 107 -7.32 6.36 7.98
CA PHE A 107 -8.52 7.20 8.07
C PHE A 107 -9.69 6.54 8.83
N GLY A 108 -9.43 5.47 9.56
CA GLY A 108 -10.32 4.91 10.54
C GLY A 108 -11.44 4.02 10.00
N HIS A 109 -11.31 3.53 8.77
CA HIS A 109 -12.20 2.46 8.31
C HIS A 109 -11.95 1.20 9.16
N ARG A 110 -13.01 0.47 9.50
CA ARG A 110 -12.89 -0.71 10.37
C ARG A 110 -12.01 -1.78 9.71
N PRO A 111 -10.93 -2.27 10.39
CA PRO A 111 -9.98 -3.21 9.79
C PRO A 111 -10.61 -4.53 9.29
N ASN A 112 -11.67 -4.97 9.94
CA ASN A 112 -12.40 -6.17 9.56
C ASN A 112 -13.36 -5.99 8.36
N LEU A 113 -13.40 -4.81 7.78
CA LEU A 113 -14.16 -4.48 6.57
C LEU A 113 -13.28 -4.11 5.40
N VAL A 114 -11.94 -4.08 5.54
CA VAL A 114 -11.01 -3.72 4.46
C VAL A 114 -10.12 -4.90 4.11
N PHE A 115 -10.19 -5.34 2.86
CA PHE A 115 -9.50 -6.52 2.35
C PHE A 115 -8.71 -6.18 1.10
N ILE A 116 -7.69 -6.96 0.81
CA ILE A 116 -6.93 -6.94 -0.44
C ILE A 116 -7.20 -8.23 -1.19
N LEU A 117 -7.50 -8.13 -2.48
CA LEU A 117 -7.60 -9.29 -3.37
C LEU A 117 -6.20 -9.85 -3.61
N ASP A 118 -5.95 -11.04 -3.08
CA ASP A 118 -4.63 -11.68 -3.18
C ASP A 118 -4.28 -12.03 -4.61
N GLY A 119 -3.19 -11.48 -5.12
CA GLY A 119 -2.76 -11.59 -6.51
C GLY A 119 -3.38 -10.56 -7.48
N GLY A 120 -4.32 -9.72 -7.00
CA GLY A 120 -4.90 -8.62 -7.76
C GLY A 120 -5.51 -9.03 -9.10
N LEU A 121 -5.49 -8.11 -10.08
CA LEU A 121 -6.02 -8.37 -11.43
C LEU A 121 -5.21 -9.41 -12.18
N LYS A 122 -3.91 -9.51 -11.93
CA LYS A 122 -3.04 -10.51 -12.59
C LYS A 122 -3.50 -11.93 -12.31
N LYS A 123 -3.69 -12.30 -11.04
CA LYS A 123 -4.17 -13.64 -10.66
C LYS A 123 -5.60 -13.88 -11.12
N TRP A 124 -6.47 -12.87 -11.00
CA TRP A 124 -7.86 -12.91 -11.49
C TRP A 124 -7.94 -13.32 -12.97
N LYS A 125 -7.07 -12.72 -13.80
CA LYS A 125 -6.98 -13.03 -15.24
C LYS A 125 -6.35 -14.40 -15.51
N LEU A 126 -5.31 -14.79 -14.77
CA LEU A 126 -4.70 -16.12 -14.90
C LEU A 126 -5.70 -17.26 -14.60
N GLU A 127 -6.67 -17.00 -13.73
CA GLU A 127 -7.75 -17.94 -13.41
C GLU A 127 -8.97 -17.81 -14.36
N ASN A 128 -8.84 -17.06 -15.47
CA ASN A 128 -9.88 -16.85 -16.48
C ASN A 128 -11.19 -16.29 -15.92
N LYS A 129 -11.13 -15.49 -14.86
CA LYS A 129 -12.31 -14.87 -14.25
C LYS A 129 -12.78 -13.66 -15.07
N LYS A 130 -14.07 -13.35 -14.94
CA LYS A 130 -14.74 -12.32 -15.74
C LYS A 130 -14.18 -10.93 -15.49
N ILE A 131 -13.89 -10.22 -16.58
CA ILE A 131 -13.51 -8.80 -16.61
C ILE A 131 -14.50 -8.03 -17.52
N THR A 132 -14.51 -6.72 -17.37
CA THR A 132 -15.37 -5.83 -18.14
C THR A 132 -14.66 -4.51 -18.44
N ASN A 133 -15.19 -3.73 -19.37
CA ASN A 133 -14.86 -2.32 -19.60
C ASN A 133 -16.06 -1.41 -19.41
N LYS A 134 -17.15 -1.92 -18.84
CA LYS A 134 -18.39 -1.16 -18.62
C LYS A 134 -18.20 -0.24 -17.42
N GLU A 135 -18.48 1.03 -17.58
CA GLU A 135 -18.41 2.02 -16.51
C GLU A 135 -19.28 1.62 -15.31
N THR A 136 -18.69 1.68 -14.12
CA THR A 136 -19.38 1.40 -12.87
C THR A 136 -20.24 2.61 -12.46
N LYS A 137 -21.53 2.39 -12.29
CA LYS A 137 -22.46 3.43 -11.81
C LYS A 137 -22.26 3.69 -10.33
N ILE A 138 -21.90 4.92 -9.99
CA ILE A 138 -21.63 5.34 -8.61
C ILE A 138 -22.78 6.20 -8.10
N LYS A 139 -23.32 5.82 -6.95
CA LYS A 139 -24.21 6.66 -6.14
C LYS A 139 -23.37 7.32 -5.02
N PRO A 140 -23.23 8.64 -4.96
CA PRO A 140 -22.52 9.31 -3.87
C PRO A 140 -23.05 8.92 -2.49
N SER A 141 -22.18 8.87 -1.51
CA SER A 141 -22.49 8.54 -0.12
C SER A 141 -21.95 9.61 0.84
N LYS A 142 -21.92 9.31 2.13
CA LYS A 142 -21.22 10.12 3.15
C LYS A 142 -20.15 9.23 3.82
N TYR A 143 -18.93 9.73 3.88
CA TYR A 143 -17.82 9.11 4.57
C TYR A 143 -17.25 10.05 5.63
N PHE A 144 -16.96 9.54 6.81
CA PHE A 144 -16.37 10.28 7.93
C PHE A 144 -15.06 9.63 8.33
N ALA A 145 -13.98 10.38 8.26
CA ALA A 145 -12.65 9.88 8.60
C ALA A 145 -12.29 10.17 10.05
N LYS A 146 -11.52 9.24 10.65
CA LYS A 146 -10.86 9.42 11.94
C LYS A 146 -9.41 9.00 11.79
N GLU A 147 -8.49 9.95 11.88
CA GLU A 147 -7.07 9.70 11.66
C GLU A 147 -6.43 8.91 12.80
N ASN A 148 -5.73 7.83 12.45
CA ASN A 148 -4.95 7.00 13.35
C ASN A 148 -3.47 7.41 13.29
N THR A 149 -3.13 8.55 13.88
CA THR A 149 -1.79 9.16 13.77
C THR A 149 -0.64 8.29 14.30
N HIS A 150 -0.93 7.32 15.16
CA HIS A 150 0.05 6.33 15.63
C HIS A 150 0.52 5.35 14.53
N MET A 151 -0.20 5.25 13.42
CA MET A 151 0.19 4.41 12.28
C MET A 151 1.26 5.05 11.40
N ILE A 152 1.69 6.26 11.69
CA ILE A 152 2.74 6.93 10.92
C ILE A 152 3.91 7.36 11.80
N LYS A 153 5.08 7.47 11.17
CA LYS A 153 6.26 8.11 11.73
C LYS A 153 6.69 9.29 10.86
N THR A 154 7.16 10.34 11.50
CA THR A 154 7.74 11.53 10.86
C THR A 154 9.25 11.39 10.74
N LYS A 155 9.89 12.24 9.93
CA LYS A 155 11.35 12.28 9.78
C LYS A 155 12.05 12.48 11.13
N LEU A 156 11.54 13.39 11.97
CA LEU A 156 12.11 13.65 13.31
C LEU A 156 12.12 12.38 14.18
N GLN A 157 11.00 11.61 14.18
CA GLN A 157 10.93 10.36 14.94
C GLN A 157 11.90 9.29 14.40
N ILE A 158 12.16 9.26 13.09
CA ILE A 158 13.16 8.38 12.50
C ILE A 158 14.57 8.80 12.93
N GLU A 159 14.90 10.09 12.87
CA GLU A 159 16.20 10.63 13.30
C GLU A 159 16.46 10.39 14.81
N GLU A 160 15.43 10.54 15.63
CA GLU A 160 15.51 10.20 17.06
C GLU A 160 15.73 8.69 17.29
N ASN A 161 15.08 7.84 16.49
CA ASN A 161 15.21 6.39 16.62
C ASN A 161 16.62 5.86 16.31
N ILE A 162 17.40 6.52 15.45
CA ILE A 162 18.81 6.17 15.22
C ILE A 162 19.61 6.15 16.52
N LYS A 163 19.31 7.08 17.44
CA LYS A 163 19.95 7.17 18.77
C LYS A 163 19.27 6.28 19.81
N LYS A 164 17.92 6.29 19.86
CA LYS A 164 17.14 5.65 20.93
C LYS A 164 16.89 4.16 20.72
N LYS A 165 16.89 3.69 19.45
CA LYS A 165 16.64 2.28 19.09
C LYS A 165 15.29 1.73 19.61
N GLU A 166 14.25 2.56 19.63
CA GLU A 166 12.94 2.21 20.15
C GLU A 166 12.16 1.26 19.24
N PHE A 167 12.45 1.28 17.92
CA PHE A 167 11.81 0.42 16.94
C PHE A 167 12.77 -0.01 15.82
N LYS A 168 12.46 -1.11 15.16
CA LYS A 168 13.15 -1.55 13.94
C LYS A 168 12.57 -0.84 12.73
N LEU A 169 13.44 -0.32 11.87
CA LEU A 169 13.06 0.31 10.60
C LEU A 169 13.43 -0.60 9.44
N LEU A 170 12.44 -1.09 8.70
CA LEU A 170 12.62 -1.90 7.51
C LEU A 170 12.37 -1.08 6.24
N ASP A 171 13.28 -1.22 5.28
CA ASP A 171 13.18 -0.57 3.96
C ASP A 171 12.76 -1.60 2.90
N ALA A 172 11.63 -1.34 2.24
CA ALA A 172 11.02 -2.21 1.24
C ALA A 172 11.59 -2.06 -0.17
N ARG A 173 12.59 -1.20 -0.40
CA ARG A 173 13.24 -1.02 -1.71
C ARG A 173 14.10 -2.23 -2.08
N SER A 174 14.51 -2.33 -3.34
CA SER A 174 15.47 -3.35 -3.76
C SER A 174 16.82 -3.19 -3.05
N LYS A 175 17.58 -4.28 -2.91
CA LYS A 175 18.91 -4.30 -2.27
C LYS A 175 19.86 -3.33 -2.95
N GLU A 176 19.84 -3.24 -4.28
CA GLU A 176 20.71 -2.35 -5.07
C GLU A 176 20.47 -0.90 -4.70
N ARG A 177 19.20 -0.49 -4.55
CA ARG A 177 18.85 0.88 -4.13
C ARG A 177 19.19 1.13 -2.67
N PHE A 178 18.92 0.17 -1.80
CA PHE A 178 19.19 0.27 -0.37
C PHE A 178 20.68 0.45 -0.08
N TYR A 179 21.53 -0.37 -0.69
CA TYR A 179 22.99 -0.30 -0.52
C TYR A 179 23.66 0.80 -1.34
N GLY A 180 22.89 1.54 -2.17
CA GLY A 180 23.44 2.62 -3.00
C GLY A 180 24.20 2.17 -4.22
N ASN A 181 24.09 0.89 -4.61
CA ASN A 181 24.76 0.29 -5.76
C ASN A 181 24.19 0.80 -7.10
N VAL A 182 23.03 1.42 -7.08
CA VAL A 182 22.41 2.07 -8.25
C VAL A 182 21.96 3.48 -7.90
N LYS A 183 21.91 4.36 -8.93
CA LYS A 183 21.39 5.72 -8.76
C LYS A 183 19.92 5.68 -8.36
N GLU A 184 19.55 6.54 -7.39
CA GLU A 184 18.14 6.70 -7.03
C GLU A 184 17.36 7.25 -8.25
N PRO A 185 16.23 6.62 -8.63
CA PRO A 185 15.46 7.04 -9.79
C PRO A 185 14.75 8.40 -9.61
N ARG A 186 14.65 8.89 -8.37
CA ARG A 186 14.07 10.21 -8.08
C ARG A 186 15.11 11.30 -8.18
N PRO A 187 14.96 12.31 -9.07
CA PRO A 187 15.87 13.44 -9.14
C PRO A 187 15.96 14.16 -7.78
N GLY A 188 17.17 14.58 -7.40
CA GLY A 188 17.40 15.30 -6.14
C GLY A 188 17.36 14.45 -4.88
N VAL A 189 17.38 13.12 -5.02
CA VAL A 189 17.49 12.18 -3.91
C VAL A 189 18.79 11.39 -4.03
N ARG A 190 19.56 11.31 -2.93
CA ARG A 190 20.82 10.53 -2.89
C ARG A 190 20.57 9.03 -2.91
N SER A 191 21.56 8.25 -3.31
CA SER A 191 21.60 6.79 -3.16
C SER A 191 21.86 6.40 -1.70
N GLY A 192 21.60 5.13 -1.34
CA GLY A 192 21.82 4.59 0.00
C GLY A 192 20.55 4.44 0.82
N SER A 193 20.67 4.38 2.13
CA SER A 193 19.59 4.07 3.07
C SER A 193 19.63 4.95 4.33
N ILE A 194 18.62 4.82 5.17
CA ILE A 194 18.58 5.38 6.52
C ILE A 194 19.51 4.55 7.41
N GLU A 195 20.28 5.21 8.25
CA GLU A 195 21.18 4.57 9.20
C GLU A 195 20.39 3.58 10.09
N ASP A 196 20.98 2.41 10.36
CA ASP A 196 20.41 1.30 11.13
C ASP A 196 19.09 0.73 10.60
N SER A 197 18.67 1.10 9.39
CA SER A 197 17.56 0.42 8.75
C SER A 197 17.96 -0.94 8.19
N ILE A 198 16.99 -1.84 8.08
CA ILE A 198 17.15 -3.22 7.61
C ILE A 198 16.50 -3.34 6.25
N CYS A 199 17.20 -3.91 5.27
CA CYS A 199 16.64 -4.14 3.95
C CYS A 199 15.78 -5.41 3.91
N LEU A 200 14.53 -5.27 3.53
CA LEU A 200 13.65 -6.37 3.12
C LEU A 200 12.88 -5.93 1.87
N PRO A 201 13.34 -6.24 0.68
CA PRO A 201 12.60 -5.92 -0.54
C PRO A 201 11.18 -6.48 -0.48
N TYR A 202 10.16 -5.64 -0.76
CA TYR A 202 8.76 -6.08 -0.72
C TYR A 202 8.51 -7.30 -1.62
N SER A 203 9.23 -7.39 -2.75
CA SER A 203 9.14 -8.51 -3.69
C SER A 203 9.51 -9.86 -3.08
N GLU A 204 10.28 -9.88 -2.00
CA GLU A 204 10.59 -11.11 -1.27
C GLU A 204 9.39 -11.68 -0.48
N CYS A 205 8.30 -10.92 -0.34
CA CYS A 205 7.04 -11.38 0.26
C CYS A 205 5.98 -11.75 -0.78
N ILE A 206 6.28 -11.61 -2.08
CA ILE A 206 5.32 -11.74 -3.18
C ILE A 206 5.74 -12.87 -4.12
N ASN A 207 4.78 -13.68 -4.57
CA ASN A 207 4.95 -14.66 -5.61
C ASN A 207 5.01 -13.96 -7.00
N PRO A 208 6.13 -14.00 -7.72
CA PRO A 208 6.26 -13.29 -8.99
C PRO A 208 5.38 -13.87 -10.12
N LYS A 209 4.86 -15.09 -9.97
CA LYS A 209 4.02 -15.73 -10.98
C LYS A 209 2.65 -15.04 -11.08
N ASP A 210 2.02 -14.74 -9.95
CA ASP A 210 0.64 -14.29 -9.88
C ASP A 210 0.41 -13.07 -8.99
N ASN A 211 1.48 -12.46 -8.43
CA ASN A 211 1.46 -11.34 -7.49
C ASN A 211 0.74 -11.63 -6.15
N SER A 212 0.42 -12.89 -5.82
CA SER A 212 -0.09 -13.23 -4.49
C SER A 212 0.98 -13.11 -3.42
N PHE A 213 0.58 -12.94 -2.17
CA PHE A 213 1.50 -13.05 -1.05
C PHE A 213 2.04 -14.49 -0.95
N LEU A 214 3.29 -14.63 -0.53
CA LEU A 214 3.88 -15.93 -0.21
C LEU A 214 3.17 -16.53 1.02
N ASP A 215 3.35 -17.85 1.21
CA ASP A 215 2.84 -18.54 2.39
C ASP A 215 3.29 -17.84 3.69
N LYS A 216 2.38 -17.79 4.67
CA LYS A 216 2.63 -17.12 5.96
C LYS A 216 3.87 -17.64 6.68
N LYS A 217 4.18 -18.93 6.55
CA LYS A 217 5.36 -19.53 7.16
C LYS A 217 6.64 -18.97 6.53
N ILE A 218 6.67 -18.83 5.20
CA ILE A 218 7.81 -18.24 4.48
C ILE A 218 8.01 -16.76 4.87
N ILE A 219 6.90 -16.01 4.95
CA ILE A 219 6.92 -14.61 5.38
C ILE A 219 7.44 -14.51 6.82
N ASP A 220 6.95 -15.33 7.73
CA ASP A 220 7.35 -15.37 9.14
C ASP A 220 8.83 -15.66 9.32
N GLU A 221 9.35 -16.66 8.59
CA GLU A 221 10.79 -17.01 8.58
C GLU A 221 11.65 -15.82 8.11
N LYS A 222 11.22 -15.08 7.09
CA LYS A 222 11.94 -13.89 6.60
C LYS A 222 12.00 -12.79 7.67
N PHE A 223 10.89 -12.45 8.29
CA PHE A 223 10.88 -11.43 9.34
C PHE A 223 11.69 -11.85 10.56
N LYS A 224 11.59 -13.10 10.99
CA LYS A 224 12.36 -13.66 12.10
C LYS A 224 13.87 -13.66 11.83
N SER A 225 14.30 -13.98 10.61
CA SER A 225 15.72 -13.96 10.24
C SER A 225 16.35 -12.57 10.34
N LEU A 226 15.53 -11.52 10.24
CA LEU A 226 15.91 -10.12 10.43
C LEU A 226 15.72 -9.63 11.89
N GLY A 227 15.37 -10.56 12.79
CA GLY A 227 15.09 -10.27 14.19
C GLY A 227 13.81 -9.45 14.43
N VAL A 228 12.88 -9.44 13.49
CA VAL A 228 11.59 -8.73 13.59
C VAL A 228 10.56 -9.69 14.19
N ILE A 229 10.29 -9.54 15.49
CA ILE A 229 9.46 -10.46 16.28
C ILE A 229 8.40 -9.74 17.12
N ASP A 230 8.34 -8.41 17.10
CA ASP A 230 7.48 -7.62 17.97
C ASP A 230 6.66 -6.57 17.21
N ASN A 231 5.81 -5.84 17.94
CA ASN A 231 4.95 -4.79 17.36
C ASN A 231 5.67 -3.45 17.12
N ASN A 232 6.96 -3.33 17.48
CA ASN A 232 7.73 -2.11 17.35
C ASN A 232 8.51 -2.06 16.03
N THR A 233 7.81 -2.34 14.94
CA THR A 233 8.39 -2.35 13.58
C THR A 233 7.76 -1.27 12.74
N VAL A 234 8.60 -0.47 12.09
CA VAL A 234 8.22 0.62 11.19
C VAL A 234 8.71 0.30 9.79
N PHE A 235 7.90 0.55 8.78
CA PHE A 235 8.25 0.31 7.39
C PHE A 235 8.50 1.62 6.64
N SER A 236 9.48 1.59 5.75
CA SER A 236 9.88 2.66 4.84
C SER A 236 10.09 2.10 3.43
N CYS A 237 10.14 2.98 2.45
CA CYS A 237 10.57 2.64 1.09
C CYS A 237 11.02 3.90 0.33
N GLY A 238 10.64 4.06 -0.93
CA GLY A 238 10.87 5.29 -1.70
C GLY A 238 9.90 6.41 -1.34
N SER A 239 8.60 6.12 -1.23
CA SER A 239 7.51 7.09 -0.99
C SER A 239 6.29 6.45 -0.31
N SER A 240 6.51 5.56 0.64
CA SER A 240 5.51 4.85 1.45
C SER A 240 4.54 3.89 0.69
N VAL A 241 4.72 3.68 -0.61
CA VAL A 241 3.88 2.76 -1.40
C VAL A 241 4.24 1.31 -1.08
N THR A 242 5.46 0.87 -1.40
CA THR A 242 5.87 -0.52 -1.16
C THR A 242 6.16 -0.84 0.32
N ALA A 243 6.37 0.16 1.17
CA ALA A 243 6.35 0.01 2.62
C ALA A 243 5.03 -0.58 3.13
N SER A 244 3.91 -0.22 2.48
CA SER A 244 2.59 -0.77 2.82
C SER A 244 2.49 -2.26 2.50
N VAL A 245 3.22 -2.77 1.50
CA VAL A 245 3.29 -4.22 1.20
C VAL A 245 3.91 -4.98 2.38
N LEU A 246 5.02 -4.48 2.93
CA LEU A 246 5.62 -5.08 4.13
C LEU A 246 4.69 -4.96 5.34
N GLY A 247 3.97 -3.84 5.47
CA GLY A 247 2.94 -3.67 6.51
C GLY A 247 1.84 -4.73 6.43
N VAL A 248 1.34 -5.02 5.23
CA VAL A 248 0.39 -6.13 5.00
C VAL A 248 1.05 -7.46 5.30
N ALA A 249 2.22 -7.77 4.73
CA ALA A 249 2.93 -9.04 4.94
C ALA A 249 3.10 -9.32 6.44
N TYR A 250 3.53 -8.32 7.22
CA TYR A 250 3.69 -8.47 8.66
C TYR A 250 2.35 -8.67 9.39
N SER A 251 1.28 -8.03 8.95
CA SER A 251 -0.07 -8.23 9.51
C SER A 251 -0.64 -9.63 9.26
N LEU A 252 -0.15 -10.36 8.25
CA LEU A 252 -0.55 -11.74 7.98
C LEU A 252 -0.02 -12.74 9.01
N ILE A 253 1.13 -12.45 9.59
CA ILE A 253 1.83 -13.30 10.58
C ILE A 253 1.65 -12.79 12.01
N ASN A 254 1.26 -11.53 12.18
CA ASN A 254 1.01 -10.90 13.47
C ASN A 254 -0.33 -10.15 13.44
N ASN A 255 -1.39 -10.82 13.82
CA ASN A 255 -2.76 -10.30 13.76
C ASN A 255 -3.08 -9.18 14.78
N LYS A 256 -2.19 -8.92 15.73
CA LYS A 256 -2.26 -7.77 16.67
C LYS A 256 -1.54 -6.54 16.16
N TYR A 257 -0.77 -6.68 15.09
CA TYR A 257 0.01 -5.59 14.52
C TYR A 257 -0.87 -4.67 13.68
N MET A 258 -0.79 -3.36 13.95
CA MET A 258 -1.26 -2.31 13.04
C MET A 258 -0.06 -1.73 12.31
N PRO A 259 -0.09 -1.64 10.98
CA PRO A 259 1.07 -1.18 10.21
C PRO A 259 1.49 0.24 10.58
N ILE A 260 2.78 0.43 10.84
CA ILE A 260 3.38 1.73 11.12
C ILE A 260 4.33 2.06 9.97
N ILE A 261 4.10 3.18 9.30
CA ILE A 261 4.88 3.58 8.13
C ILE A 261 5.54 4.94 8.34
N TYR A 262 6.83 5.03 8.02
CA TYR A 262 7.47 6.31 7.81
C TYR A 262 6.97 6.92 6.50
N ILE A 263 6.07 7.91 6.61
CA ILE A 263 5.29 8.38 5.46
C ILE A 263 6.12 9.13 4.42
N GLY A 264 7.12 9.91 4.85
CA GLY A 264 8.03 10.62 3.95
C GLY A 264 9.02 9.70 3.23
N SER A 265 9.36 8.57 3.87
CA SER A 265 10.26 7.56 3.31
C SER A 265 11.59 8.15 2.77
N TRP A 266 12.24 7.45 1.84
CA TRP A 266 13.51 7.88 1.29
C TRP A 266 13.42 9.18 0.47
N SER A 267 12.27 9.47 -0.16
CA SER A 267 12.09 10.73 -0.90
C SER A 267 12.23 11.97 -0.01
N GLU A 268 11.90 11.86 1.28
CA GLU A 268 12.09 12.91 2.27
C GLU A 268 13.48 12.83 2.92
N TYR A 269 13.85 11.64 3.42
CA TYR A 269 15.09 11.45 4.17
C TYR A 269 16.35 11.60 3.32
N GLY A 270 16.32 11.06 2.12
CA GLY A 270 17.44 11.09 1.16
C GLY A 270 17.52 12.34 0.30
N LYS A 271 16.66 13.35 0.51
CA LYS A 271 16.68 14.59 -0.26
C LYS A 271 18.05 15.27 -0.12
N ILE A 272 18.65 15.63 -1.28
CA ILE A 272 19.87 16.44 -1.34
C ILE A 272 19.51 17.88 -0.94
N LYS A 273 20.29 18.44 -0.03
CA LYS A 273 20.10 19.81 0.45
C LYS A 273 20.47 20.84 -0.63
#